data_2fbab53a62e3d7f2d36dbfe12ddac772
#
_entry.id   2fbab53a62e3d7f2d36dbfe12ddac772
#
_cell.length_a   1.000
_cell.length_b   1.000
_cell.length_c   1.000
_cell.angle_alpha   90.00
_cell.angle_beta   90.00
_cell.angle_gamma   90.00
#
_symmetry.space_group_name_H-M   'P 1'
#
loop_
_entity.id
_entity.type
_entity.pdbx_description
1 polymer ?
#
loop_
_entity_poly.entity_id
_entity_poly.type
_entity_poly.pdbx_seq_one_letter_code
_entity_poly.pdbx_strand_id
1 'polypeptide(L)'
;MESPKCAYDFVIVGGGPAGCALAAGLAKSAQRPQVLLLEAGGRNDDRVLRVDGKRWTTFMDEGLNWGYKTTPQEHCNGREIDYSRGKGLGGGSVLNFGVYTVGARDDYNEWARSVGDDTFGWKEMQTRFKNLETFNGRVTP
;
A
#
# COMPACT_ATOMS: atom_id res chain seq x y z
N MET A 1 24.75 -13.79 30.96
CA MET A 1 24.46 -12.68 29.97
C MET A 1 22.99 -12.78 29.67
N GLU A 2 22.22 -11.78 30.11
CA GLU A 2 20.83 -11.67 29.65
C GLU A 2 20.84 -11.40 28.14
N SER A 3 20.06 -12.16 27.39
CA SER A 3 19.83 -11.87 25.98
C SER A 3 19.31 -10.45 25.86
N PRO A 4 19.78 -9.65 24.87
CA PRO A 4 19.24 -8.31 24.69
C PRO A 4 17.73 -8.42 24.49
N LYS A 5 16.95 -7.79 25.35
CA LYS A 5 15.50 -7.69 25.17
C LYS A 5 15.25 -7.14 23.79
N CYS A 6 14.51 -7.86 22.95
CA CYS A 6 14.05 -7.34 21.66
C CYS A 6 13.35 -6.03 21.94
N ALA A 7 13.85 -4.94 21.35
CA ALA A 7 13.28 -3.59 21.58
C ALA A 7 11.90 -3.42 20.92
N TYR A 8 11.53 -4.37 20.04
CA TYR A 8 10.28 -4.31 19.27
C TYR A 8 9.58 -5.66 19.27
N ASP A 9 8.26 -5.64 19.38
CA ASP A 9 7.42 -6.83 19.26
C ASP A 9 7.18 -7.19 17.79
N PHE A 10 7.11 -6.18 16.91
CA PHE A 10 6.91 -6.36 15.47
C PHE A 10 7.86 -5.47 14.66
N VAL A 11 8.40 -6.04 13.59
CA VAL A 11 9.16 -5.31 12.58
C VAL A 11 8.42 -5.42 11.26
N ILE A 12 8.00 -4.29 10.71
CA ILE A 12 7.31 -4.19 9.42
C ILE A 12 8.30 -3.63 8.40
N VAL A 13 8.53 -4.35 7.33
CA VAL A 13 9.42 -3.92 6.25
C VAL A 13 8.59 -3.37 5.10
N GLY A 14 8.76 -2.09 4.82
CA GLY A 14 8.07 -1.32 3.79
C GLY A 14 6.92 -0.47 4.33
N GLY A 15 7.06 0.85 4.19
CA GLY A 15 6.07 1.87 4.56
C GLY A 15 5.04 2.14 3.47
N GLY A 16 4.69 1.16 2.64
CA GLY A 16 3.60 1.26 1.68
C GLY A 16 2.22 1.19 2.35
N PRO A 17 1.11 1.25 1.55
CA PRO A 17 -0.26 1.24 2.10
C PRO A 17 -0.52 0.07 3.06
N ALA A 18 -0.07 -1.13 2.72
CA ALA A 18 -0.24 -2.31 3.56
C ALA A 18 0.54 -2.21 4.89
N GLY A 19 1.82 -1.83 4.83
CA GLY A 19 2.65 -1.68 6.01
C GLY A 19 2.17 -0.57 6.93
N CYS A 20 1.74 0.56 6.38
CA CYS A 20 1.15 1.66 7.15
C CYS A 20 -0.17 1.25 7.82
N ALA A 21 -1.05 0.53 7.12
CA ALA A 21 -2.30 0.05 7.68
C ALA A 21 -2.06 -0.95 8.82
N LEU A 22 -1.14 -1.89 8.63
CA LEU A 22 -0.76 -2.87 9.65
C LEU A 22 -0.14 -2.19 10.88
N ALA A 23 0.82 -1.28 10.68
CA ALA A 23 1.45 -0.55 11.77
C ALA A 23 0.43 0.25 12.58
N ALA A 24 -0.47 0.96 11.89
CA ALA A 24 -1.53 1.73 12.53
C ALA A 24 -2.52 0.82 13.31
N GLY A 25 -2.86 -0.34 12.76
CA GLY A 25 -3.72 -1.32 13.41
C GLY A 25 -3.09 -1.87 14.69
N LEU A 26 -1.83 -2.28 14.63
CA LEU A 26 -1.08 -2.77 15.79
C LEU A 26 -0.94 -1.69 16.87
N ALA A 27 -0.56 -0.48 16.49
CA ALA A 27 -0.40 0.63 17.44
C ALA A 27 -1.71 1.04 18.15
N LYS A 28 -2.86 0.82 17.53
CA LYS A 28 -4.18 1.09 18.09
C LYS A 28 -4.75 -0.11 18.87
N SER A 29 -4.13 -1.28 18.80
CA SER A 29 -4.61 -2.47 19.51
C SER A 29 -4.51 -2.28 21.03
N ALA A 30 -5.32 -3.05 21.78
CA ALA A 30 -5.34 -2.99 23.24
C ALA A 30 -3.98 -3.34 23.87
N GLN A 31 -3.20 -4.21 23.21
CA GLN A 31 -1.87 -4.64 23.64
C GLN A 31 -0.80 -3.58 23.44
N ARG A 32 -1.03 -2.59 22.56
CA ARG A 32 -0.07 -1.51 22.22
C ARG A 32 1.36 -2.01 22.04
N PRO A 33 1.63 -2.96 21.15
CA PRO A 33 2.95 -3.51 20.95
C PRO A 33 3.93 -2.44 20.46
N GLN A 34 5.22 -2.65 20.73
CA GLN A 34 6.29 -1.82 20.15
C GLN A 34 6.48 -2.24 18.68
N VAL A 35 6.16 -1.34 17.77
CA VAL A 35 6.23 -1.60 16.33
C VAL A 35 7.33 -0.77 15.70
N LEU A 36 8.24 -1.44 14.97
CA LEU A 36 9.22 -0.79 14.11
C LEU A 36 8.77 -0.90 12.65
N LEU A 37 8.59 0.25 11.98
CA LEU A 37 8.36 0.32 10.54
C LEU A 37 9.67 0.76 9.86
N LEU A 38 10.18 -0.08 8.96
CA LEU A 38 11.36 0.21 8.14
C LEU A 38 10.91 0.60 6.74
N GLU A 39 11.41 1.73 6.24
CA GLU A 39 11.17 2.20 4.88
C GLU A 39 12.49 2.56 4.20
N ALA A 40 12.66 2.11 2.95
CA ALA A 40 13.91 2.30 2.20
C ALA A 40 14.03 3.71 1.60
N GLY A 41 12.92 4.35 1.30
CA GLY A 41 12.90 5.71 0.76
C GLY A 41 12.66 6.78 1.82
N GLY A 42 12.54 8.01 1.37
CA GLY A 42 12.36 9.17 2.23
C GLY A 42 10.93 9.36 2.72
N ARG A 43 10.76 10.40 3.55
CA ARG A 43 9.44 10.93 3.91
C ARG A 43 8.89 11.71 2.72
N ASN A 44 7.64 11.42 2.36
CA ASN A 44 6.96 12.08 1.25
C ASN A 44 6.11 13.25 1.79
N ASP A 45 6.78 14.22 2.38
CA ASP A 45 6.13 15.43 2.89
C ASP A 45 5.95 16.50 1.81
N ASP A 46 6.42 16.24 0.58
CA ASP A 46 6.37 17.18 -0.51
C ASP A 46 4.92 17.53 -0.88
N ARG A 47 4.70 18.83 -1.03
CA ARG A 47 3.42 19.38 -1.40
C ARG A 47 2.95 18.92 -2.80
N VAL A 48 3.88 18.63 -3.71
CA VAL A 48 3.59 18.12 -5.06
C VAL A 48 2.82 16.80 -5.02
N LEU A 49 3.08 15.95 -4.01
CA LEU A 49 2.37 14.69 -3.83
C LEU A 49 0.91 14.87 -3.41
N ARG A 50 0.56 16.04 -2.91
CA ARG A 50 -0.78 16.36 -2.38
C ARG A 50 -1.59 17.27 -3.28
N VAL A 51 -0.96 17.86 -4.30
CA VAL A 51 -1.63 18.82 -5.19
C VAL A 51 -2.10 18.12 -6.44
N ASP A 52 -3.39 18.22 -6.70
CA ASP A 52 -4.01 17.73 -7.91
C ASP A 52 -3.32 18.27 -9.17
N GLY A 53 -3.18 17.42 -10.18
CA GLY A 53 -2.64 17.77 -11.50
C GLY A 53 -1.12 17.75 -11.63
N LYS A 54 -0.35 17.71 -10.54
CA LYS A 54 1.12 17.55 -10.61
C LYS A 54 1.59 16.17 -10.18
N ARG A 55 0.73 15.34 -9.64
CA ARG A 55 1.05 14.03 -9.10
C ARG A 55 1.71 13.10 -10.13
N TRP A 56 1.37 13.22 -11.40
CA TRP A 56 1.98 12.43 -12.46
C TRP A 56 3.48 12.73 -12.64
N THR A 57 3.99 13.88 -12.19
CA THR A 57 5.41 14.21 -12.27
C THR A 57 6.26 13.38 -11.32
N THR A 58 5.67 12.84 -10.25
CA THR A 58 6.38 12.00 -9.28
C THR A 58 6.85 10.69 -9.89
N PHE A 59 6.19 10.23 -10.94
CA PHE A 59 6.58 9.03 -11.67
C PHE A 59 7.97 9.12 -12.30
N MET A 60 8.40 10.32 -12.67
CA MET A 60 9.69 10.59 -13.28
C MET A 60 10.78 10.94 -12.25
N ASP A 61 10.43 11.02 -10.95
CA ASP A 61 11.37 11.36 -9.89
C ASP A 61 12.14 10.11 -9.44
N GLU A 62 13.43 10.06 -9.72
CA GLU A 62 14.31 8.95 -9.35
C GLU A 62 14.43 8.75 -7.82
N GLY A 63 14.17 9.79 -7.05
CA GLY A 63 14.13 9.72 -5.60
C GLY A 63 12.91 8.97 -5.06
N LEU A 64 11.80 9.00 -5.81
CA LEU A 64 10.51 8.43 -5.45
C LEU A 64 10.19 7.11 -6.17
N ASN A 65 11.00 6.73 -7.16
CA ASN A 65 10.80 5.56 -8.00
C ASN A 65 12.02 4.64 -7.95
N TRP A 66 11.79 3.34 -7.79
CA TRP A 66 12.86 2.34 -7.91
C TRP A 66 13.39 2.20 -9.33
N GLY A 67 12.62 2.62 -10.35
CA GLY A 67 13.00 2.58 -11.75
C GLY A 67 13.21 1.17 -12.33
N TYR A 68 12.55 0.16 -11.78
CA TYR A 68 12.68 -1.20 -12.28
C TYR A 68 12.10 -1.36 -13.68
N LYS A 69 12.69 -2.27 -14.44
CA LYS A 69 12.17 -2.76 -15.71
C LYS A 69 12.09 -4.28 -15.66
N THR A 70 11.18 -4.84 -16.41
CA THR A 70 11.15 -6.29 -16.62
C THR A 70 12.34 -6.70 -17.50
N THR A 71 12.73 -7.96 -17.42
CA THR A 71 13.51 -8.57 -18.51
C THR A 71 12.67 -8.57 -19.79
N PRO A 72 13.31 -8.62 -20.98
CA PRO A 72 12.57 -8.70 -22.23
C PRO A 72 11.51 -9.82 -22.20
N GLN A 73 10.30 -9.49 -22.58
CA GLN A 73 9.15 -10.41 -22.54
C GLN A 73 8.88 -10.94 -23.95
N GLU A 74 9.09 -12.23 -24.18
CA GLU A 74 8.90 -12.88 -25.49
C GLU A 74 7.51 -12.60 -26.07
N HIS A 75 6.45 -12.82 -25.28
CA HIS A 75 5.06 -12.60 -25.71
C HIS A 75 4.64 -11.13 -25.82
N CYS A 76 5.56 -10.20 -25.53
CA CYS A 76 5.37 -8.76 -25.69
C CYS A 76 6.35 -8.18 -26.73
N ASN A 77 6.68 -8.92 -27.78
CA ASN A 77 7.60 -8.53 -28.83
C ASN A 77 9.03 -8.21 -28.32
N GLY A 78 9.52 -8.95 -27.33
CA GLY A 78 10.82 -8.75 -26.73
C GLY A 78 11.01 -7.45 -25.95
N ARG A 79 9.93 -6.74 -25.62
CA ARG A 79 10.00 -5.46 -24.90
C ARG A 79 10.39 -5.64 -23.44
N GLU A 80 11.24 -4.74 -22.98
CA GLU A 80 11.33 -4.42 -21.55
C GLU A 80 10.16 -3.50 -21.19
N ILE A 81 9.42 -3.87 -20.15
CA ILE A 81 8.25 -3.11 -19.68
C ILE A 81 8.67 -2.34 -18.44
N ASP A 82 8.29 -1.07 -18.37
CA ASP A 82 8.47 -0.26 -17.19
C ASP A 82 7.71 -0.88 -16.01
N TYR A 83 8.45 -1.12 -14.92
CA TYR A 83 7.94 -1.74 -13.72
C TYR A 83 8.17 -0.82 -12.52
N SER A 84 7.77 0.43 -12.67
CA SER A 84 7.91 1.47 -11.65
C SER A 84 7.27 1.06 -10.33
N ARG A 85 8.00 1.29 -9.25
CA ARG A 85 7.55 1.05 -7.87
C ARG A 85 7.94 2.23 -7.00
N GLY A 86 7.02 2.63 -6.13
CA GLY A 86 7.25 3.73 -5.20
C GLY A 86 8.34 3.41 -4.20
N LYS A 87 9.23 4.39 -3.98
CA LYS A 87 10.33 4.35 -3.03
C LYS A 87 10.12 5.47 -2.01
N GLY A 88 9.63 5.11 -0.85
CA GLY A 88 9.33 6.09 0.20
C GLY A 88 8.06 5.80 0.99
N LEU A 89 7.85 6.54 2.03
CA LEU A 89 6.67 6.41 2.87
C LEU A 89 5.39 6.67 2.05
N GLY A 90 4.50 5.69 2.00
CA GLY A 90 3.35 5.64 1.12
C GLY A 90 3.50 4.65 -0.04
N GLY A 91 4.74 4.20 -0.36
CA GLY A 91 4.99 3.18 -1.38
C GLY A 91 4.34 3.50 -2.72
N GLY A 92 3.58 2.56 -3.29
CA GLY A 92 2.90 2.75 -4.57
C GLY A 92 1.93 3.93 -4.61
N SER A 93 1.40 4.38 -3.47
CA SER A 93 0.53 5.55 -3.44
C SER A 93 1.25 6.87 -3.75
N VAL A 94 2.58 6.89 -3.74
CA VAL A 94 3.39 8.05 -4.12
C VAL A 94 3.41 8.25 -5.63
N LEU A 95 3.40 7.15 -6.38
CA LEU A 95 3.54 7.15 -7.85
C LEU A 95 2.21 6.96 -8.59
N ASN A 96 1.16 6.49 -7.93
CA ASN A 96 -0.10 6.21 -8.61
C ASN A 96 -0.78 7.50 -9.13
N PHE A 97 -1.68 7.36 -10.07
CA PHE A 97 -2.41 8.47 -10.67
C PHE A 97 -3.63 8.93 -9.84
N GLY A 98 -3.76 8.47 -8.60
CA GLY A 98 -4.85 8.86 -7.71
C GLY A 98 -6.21 8.24 -8.06
N VAL A 99 -6.24 7.21 -8.91
CA VAL A 99 -7.46 6.46 -9.20
C VAL A 99 -7.79 5.56 -8.02
N TYR A 100 -8.99 5.70 -7.49
CA TYR A 100 -9.50 4.86 -6.42
C TYR A 100 -10.49 3.83 -6.99
N THR A 101 -10.24 2.56 -6.70
CA THR A 101 -11.14 1.46 -7.04
C THR A 101 -11.01 0.36 -5.99
N VAL A 102 -12.11 -0.27 -5.65
CA VAL A 102 -12.15 -1.37 -4.67
C VAL A 102 -12.22 -2.75 -5.33
N GLY A 103 -12.23 -2.82 -6.65
CA GLY A 103 -12.40 -4.09 -7.37
C GLY A 103 -13.86 -4.55 -7.46
N ALA A 104 -14.09 -5.65 -8.18
CA ALA A 104 -15.42 -6.19 -8.38
C ALA A 104 -15.82 -7.13 -7.24
N ARG A 105 -17.11 -7.13 -6.91
CA ARG A 105 -17.68 -8.03 -5.89
C ARG A 105 -17.33 -9.49 -6.16
N ASP A 106 -17.41 -9.89 -7.41
CA ASP A 106 -17.28 -11.30 -7.78
C ASP A 106 -15.82 -11.78 -7.67
N ASP A 107 -14.84 -10.89 -7.81
CA ASP A 107 -13.43 -11.19 -7.59
C ASP A 107 -13.17 -11.57 -6.12
N TYR A 108 -13.76 -10.84 -5.18
CA TYR A 108 -13.64 -11.16 -3.75
C TYR A 108 -14.35 -12.47 -3.39
N ASN A 109 -15.52 -12.71 -3.96
CA ASN A 109 -16.25 -13.94 -3.71
C ASN A 109 -15.53 -15.16 -4.31
N GLU A 110 -14.89 -15.01 -5.48
CA GLU A 110 -14.03 -16.04 -6.06
C GLU A 110 -12.81 -16.30 -5.20
N TRP A 111 -12.17 -15.25 -4.70
CA TRP A 111 -11.05 -15.38 -3.79
C TRP A 111 -11.44 -16.14 -2.52
N ALA A 112 -12.55 -15.77 -1.86
CA ALA A 112 -13.06 -16.47 -0.68
C ALA A 112 -13.26 -17.96 -0.95
N ARG A 113 -13.86 -18.31 -2.10
CA ARG A 113 -14.04 -19.70 -2.53
C ARG A 113 -12.70 -20.42 -2.75
N SER A 114 -11.76 -19.77 -3.40
CA SER A 114 -10.45 -20.37 -3.75
C SER A 114 -9.61 -20.68 -2.51
N VAL A 115 -9.68 -19.83 -1.48
CA VAL A 115 -8.93 -20.04 -0.22
C VAL A 115 -9.73 -20.76 0.85
N GLY A 116 -11.03 -20.99 0.63
CA GLY A 116 -11.92 -21.65 1.60
C GLY A 116 -12.18 -20.79 2.86
N ASP A 117 -12.17 -19.46 2.73
CA ASP A 117 -12.33 -18.53 3.84
C ASP A 117 -13.28 -17.38 3.45
N ASP A 118 -14.49 -17.42 3.96
CA ASP A 118 -15.54 -16.43 3.67
C ASP A 118 -15.19 -15.02 4.16
N THR A 119 -14.21 -14.87 5.04
CA THR A 119 -13.75 -13.54 5.51
C THR A 119 -13.12 -12.71 4.39
N PHE A 120 -12.74 -13.29 3.26
CA PHE A 120 -12.31 -12.61 2.04
C PHE A 120 -13.45 -12.27 1.09
N GLY A 121 -14.68 -12.69 1.40
CA GLY A 121 -15.85 -12.38 0.59
C GLY A 121 -16.24 -10.90 0.62
N TRP A 122 -16.96 -10.47 -0.40
CA TRP A 122 -17.31 -9.07 -0.62
C TRP A 122 -17.91 -8.37 0.59
N LYS A 123 -18.85 -9.02 1.28
CA LYS A 123 -19.54 -8.45 2.45
C LYS A 123 -18.56 -8.05 3.56
N GLU A 124 -17.65 -8.96 3.88
CA GLU A 124 -16.65 -8.72 4.93
C GLU A 124 -15.61 -7.71 4.48
N MET A 125 -15.20 -7.77 3.21
CA MET A 125 -14.27 -6.80 2.63
C MET A 125 -14.83 -5.39 2.61
N GLN A 126 -16.13 -5.19 2.31
CA GLN A 126 -16.77 -3.88 2.41
C GLN A 126 -16.69 -3.29 3.83
N THR A 127 -16.89 -4.12 4.85
CA THR A 127 -16.77 -3.71 6.25
C THR A 127 -15.35 -3.25 6.57
N ARG A 128 -14.34 -4.00 6.10
CA ARG A 128 -12.93 -3.62 6.27
C ARG A 128 -12.59 -2.31 5.59
N PHE A 129 -13.07 -2.08 4.35
CA PHE A 129 -12.87 -0.81 3.64
C PHE A 129 -13.47 0.36 4.40
N LYS A 130 -14.71 0.23 4.88
CA LYS A 130 -15.36 1.27 5.68
C LYS A 130 -14.61 1.60 6.98
N ASN A 131 -13.99 0.60 7.60
CA ASN A 131 -13.20 0.80 8.83
C ASN A 131 -11.85 1.51 8.57
N LEU A 132 -11.33 1.43 7.35
CA LEU A 132 -10.08 2.09 6.96
C LEU A 132 -10.31 3.50 6.41
N GLU A 133 -11.50 3.77 5.87
CA GLU A 133 -11.82 5.00 5.16
C GLU A 133 -12.45 6.04 6.10
N THR A 134 -12.00 7.30 5.97
CA THR A 134 -12.70 8.46 6.51
C THR A 134 -13.14 9.33 5.33
N PHE A 135 -14.38 9.18 4.90
CA PHE A 135 -14.90 9.92 3.76
C PHE A 135 -15.29 11.34 4.17
N ASN A 136 -14.63 12.35 3.56
CA ASN A 136 -14.88 13.78 3.80
C ASN A 136 -15.56 14.47 2.61
N GLY A 137 -16.03 13.73 1.62
CA GLY A 137 -16.70 14.25 0.44
C GLY A 137 -18.19 14.52 0.68
N ARG A 138 -18.83 15.13 -0.33
CA ARG A 138 -20.30 15.25 -0.35
C ARG A 138 -20.89 13.94 -0.85
N VAL A 139 -21.82 13.39 -0.10
CA VAL A 139 -22.68 12.29 -0.57
C VAL A 139 -23.80 12.95 -1.35
N THR A 140 -23.85 12.72 -2.67
CA THR A 140 -25.05 13.05 -3.45
C THR A 140 -26.12 12.01 -3.13
N PRO A 141 -27.35 12.44 -2.87
CA PRO A 141 -28.47 11.55 -2.58
C PRO A 141 -28.80 10.59 -3.75
#